data_05be9955906cb366f48f1c215e7d453c
#
_entry.id   05be9955906cb366f48f1c215e7d453c
#
_cell.length_a   1.000
_cell.length_b   1.000
_cell.length_c   1.000
_cell.angle_alpha   90.00
_cell.angle_beta   90.00
_cell.angle_gamma   90.00
#
_symmetry.space_group_name_H-M   'P 1'
#
loop_
_entity.id
_entity.type
_entity.pdbx_description
1 polymer ?
#
loop_
_entity_poly.entity_id
_entity_poly.type
_entity_poly.pdbx_seq_one_letter_code
_entity_poly.pdbx_strand_id
1 'polypeptide(L)'
;LTRSRGLGDVYKRQLNNYAKLVNNFATKLKCKIIFEPGRSIIGNTGLLVSKVQFIKKGLNKNFIILDAGMNDFMRPALYDAFHKIIPITKNSSKMKSAIEFVGPICESTCKFGVYKKYQKLIENDFVAITNVGAYGSSLSSNYNTRPLIAEILINKNKFKYIRKKQNLQKLINS
;
A
#
# COMPACT_ATOMS: atom_id res chain seq x y z
N LEU A 1 -5.67 24.59 5.02
CA LEU A 1 -4.74 23.53 5.49
C LEU A 1 -4.38 22.64 4.31
N THR A 2 -3.28 22.94 3.65
CA THR A 2 -2.64 21.99 2.76
C THR A 2 -2.24 20.78 3.62
N ARG A 3 -2.91 19.64 3.41
CA ARG A 3 -2.50 18.37 4.03
C ARG A 3 -1.03 18.17 3.67
N SER A 4 -0.15 18.28 4.65
CA SER A 4 1.24 17.90 4.49
C SER A 4 1.24 16.42 4.17
N ARG A 5 1.44 16.06 2.89
CA ARG A 5 1.84 14.72 2.53
C ARG A 5 3.07 14.44 3.36
N GLY A 6 2.96 13.49 4.28
CA GLY A 6 3.97 13.30 5.31
C GLY A 6 5.37 13.20 4.72
N LEU A 7 6.36 13.69 5.43
CA LEU A 7 7.78 13.73 5.05
C LEU A 7 8.36 12.43 4.45
N GLY A 8 7.64 11.31 4.57
CA GLY A 8 8.04 10.02 3.99
C GLY A 8 7.79 9.85 2.49
N ASP A 9 7.14 10.78 1.79
CA ASP A 9 6.99 10.76 0.33
C ASP A 9 8.11 11.53 -0.38
N VAL A 10 9.15 11.88 0.35
CA VAL A 10 10.29 12.63 -0.14
C VAL A 10 11.15 11.75 -1.02
N TYR A 11 11.18 12.02 -2.32
CA TYR A 11 12.09 11.42 -3.28
C TYR A 11 13.55 11.70 -2.91
N LYS A 12 14.47 10.80 -3.25
CA LYS A 12 15.92 10.91 -2.98
C LYS A 12 16.53 12.30 -3.26
N ARG A 13 16.02 13.04 -4.24
CA ARG A 13 16.46 14.40 -4.58
C ARG A 13 16.15 15.46 -3.50
N GLN A 14 15.22 15.20 -2.60
CA GLN A 14 14.81 16.15 -1.57
C GLN A 14 15.58 15.99 -0.25
N LEU A 15 16.28 14.87 -0.04
CA LEU A 15 17.04 14.62 1.20
C LEU A 15 18.13 15.68 1.42
N ASN A 16 18.85 16.07 0.37
CA ASN A 16 19.90 17.10 0.46
C ASN A 16 19.31 18.49 0.81
N ASN A 17 18.18 18.85 0.21
CA ASN A 17 17.49 20.09 0.51
C ASN A 17 16.94 20.10 1.93
N TYR A 18 16.39 18.95 2.35
CA TYR A 18 15.92 18.77 3.72
C TYR A 18 17.07 18.86 4.72
N ALA A 19 18.20 18.22 4.48
CA ALA A 19 19.39 18.30 5.32
C ALA A 19 19.91 19.73 5.44
N LYS A 20 19.99 20.50 4.33
CA LYS A 20 20.36 21.92 4.34
C LYS A 20 19.40 22.75 5.20
N LEU A 21 18.09 22.55 5.03
CA LEU A 21 17.07 23.26 5.80
C LEU A 21 17.23 22.98 7.30
N VAL A 22 17.39 21.72 7.67
CA VAL A 22 17.58 21.30 9.06
C VAL A 22 18.85 21.91 9.67
N ASN A 23 19.97 21.85 8.95
CA ASN A 23 21.23 22.45 9.41
C ASN A 23 21.10 23.95 9.64
N ASN A 24 20.40 24.67 8.74
CA ASN A 24 20.14 26.08 8.91
C ASN A 24 19.35 26.38 10.19
N PHE A 25 18.30 25.60 10.47
CA PHE A 25 17.52 25.74 11.70
C PHE A 25 18.34 25.37 12.95
N ALA A 26 19.08 24.28 12.93
CA ALA A 26 19.91 23.86 14.05
C ALA A 26 20.95 24.95 14.41
N THR A 27 21.59 25.49 13.39
CA THR A 27 22.59 26.59 13.56
C THR A 27 21.94 27.87 14.09
N LYS A 28 20.83 28.30 13.48
CA LYS A 28 20.12 29.53 13.86
C LYS A 28 19.57 29.46 15.29
N LEU A 29 19.01 28.34 15.68
CA LEU A 29 18.40 28.14 16.99
C LEU A 29 19.39 27.62 18.04
N LYS A 30 20.64 27.35 17.66
CA LYS A 30 21.68 26.76 18.52
C LYS A 30 21.17 25.52 19.29
N CYS A 31 20.42 24.65 18.61
CA CYS A 31 19.84 23.48 19.21
C CYS A 31 20.30 22.20 18.51
N LYS A 32 20.28 21.07 19.24
CA LYS A 32 20.45 19.73 18.69
C LYS A 32 19.10 19.22 18.19
N ILE A 33 19.04 18.71 16.96
CA ILE A 33 17.87 18.10 16.37
C ILE A 33 18.07 16.59 16.32
N ILE A 34 17.10 15.83 16.85
CA ILE A 34 17.07 14.37 16.82
C ILE A 34 15.94 13.95 15.88
N PHE A 35 16.23 12.99 15.00
CA PHE A 35 15.26 12.43 14.05
C PHE A 35 14.91 11.00 14.41
N GLU A 36 13.65 10.65 14.25
CA GLU A 36 13.14 9.29 14.35
C GLU A 36 12.54 8.87 12.99
N PRO A 37 13.37 8.66 11.96
CA PRO A 37 12.87 8.30 10.64
C PRO A 37 12.30 6.88 10.66
N GLY A 38 11.06 6.75 10.21
CA GLY A 38 10.35 5.47 10.12
C GLY A 38 10.07 5.08 8.67
N ARG A 39 8.99 5.61 8.11
CA ARG A 39 8.52 5.25 6.76
C ARG A 39 9.54 5.50 5.66
N SER A 40 10.36 6.53 5.76
CA SER A 40 11.41 6.83 4.79
C SER A 40 12.47 5.74 4.68
N ILE A 41 12.68 4.95 5.73
CA ILE A 41 13.63 3.84 5.75
C ILE A 41 13.00 2.56 5.20
N ILE A 42 11.82 2.19 5.70
CA ILE A 42 11.25 0.86 5.48
C ILE A 42 10.09 0.83 4.49
N GLY A 43 9.49 1.99 4.17
CA GLY A 43 8.26 2.04 3.37
C GLY A 43 8.38 1.35 2.01
N ASN A 44 9.47 1.59 1.30
CA ASN A 44 9.70 1.07 -0.05
C ASN A 44 10.20 -0.38 -0.10
N THR A 45 10.41 -1.03 1.03
CA THR A 45 10.87 -2.43 1.08
C THR A 45 9.74 -3.44 1.03
N GLY A 46 8.48 -2.99 1.18
CA GLY A 46 7.32 -3.87 1.20
C GLY A 46 6.43 -3.76 -0.03
N LEU A 47 5.90 -4.90 -0.44
CA LEU A 47 4.89 -5.05 -1.48
C LEU A 47 3.71 -5.85 -0.90
N LEU A 48 2.48 -5.40 -1.15
CA LEU A 48 1.29 -6.21 -0.91
C LEU A 48 0.86 -6.82 -2.24
N VAL A 49 1.00 -8.13 -2.35
CA VAL A 49 0.55 -8.88 -3.51
C VAL A 49 -0.92 -9.25 -3.31
N SER A 50 -1.73 -8.97 -4.33
CA SER A 50 -3.15 -9.25 -4.30
C SER A 50 -3.63 -9.80 -5.63
N LYS A 51 -4.61 -10.67 -5.56
CA LYS A 51 -5.24 -11.30 -6.71
C LYS A 51 -6.51 -10.54 -7.11
N VAL A 52 -6.72 -10.39 -8.42
CA VAL A 52 -7.96 -9.90 -8.99
C VAL A 52 -9.04 -10.99 -8.84
N GLN A 53 -10.08 -10.71 -8.07
CA GLN A 53 -11.20 -11.63 -7.87
C GLN A 53 -12.26 -11.46 -8.96
N PHE A 54 -12.67 -10.20 -9.21
CA PHE A 54 -13.70 -9.87 -10.18
C PHE A 54 -13.38 -8.57 -10.89
N ILE A 55 -13.90 -8.42 -12.10
CA ILE A 55 -13.88 -7.17 -12.87
C ILE A 55 -15.33 -6.76 -13.14
N LYS A 56 -15.81 -5.74 -12.43
CA LYS A 56 -17.14 -5.19 -12.60
C LYS A 56 -17.11 -3.99 -13.54
N LYS A 57 -17.87 -4.06 -14.63
CA LYS A 57 -18.08 -2.93 -15.52
C LYS A 57 -19.03 -1.91 -14.86
N GLY A 58 -18.67 -0.65 -14.87
CA GLY A 58 -19.52 0.45 -14.45
C GLY A 58 -19.72 1.45 -15.59
N LEU A 59 -20.61 2.42 -15.41
CA LEU A 59 -20.94 3.42 -16.43
C LEU A 59 -19.72 4.28 -16.80
N ASN A 60 -19.00 4.81 -15.82
CA ASN A 60 -17.90 5.76 -16.03
C ASN A 60 -16.51 5.12 -15.84
N LYS A 61 -16.42 4.04 -15.11
CA LYS A 61 -15.19 3.33 -14.80
C LYS A 61 -15.47 1.86 -14.49
N ASN A 62 -14.47 1.01 -14.65
CA ASN A 62 -14.53 -0.37 -14.20
C ASN A 62 -13.97 -0.51 -12.78
N PHE A 63 -14.47 -1.47 -12.04
CA PHE A 63 -13.96 -1.81 -10.72
C PHE A 63 -13.16 -3.11 -10.80
N ILE A 64 -11.93 -3.06 -10.31
CA ILE A 64 -11.07 -4.23 -10.14
C ILE A 64 -11.14 -4.63 -8.67
N ILE A 65 -11.85 -5.69 -8.39
CA ILE A 65 -12.08 -6.18 -7.02
C ILE A 65 -10.91 -7.11 -6.66
N LEU A 66 -10.17 -6.72 -5.65
CA LEU A 66 -9.02 -7.45 -5.13
C LEU A 66 -9.43 -8.35 -3.96
N ASP A 67 -8.60 -9.38 -3.66
CA ASP A 67 -8.73 -10.15 -2.42
C ASP A 67 -8.14 -9.43 -1.20
N ALA A 68 -7.27 -8.45 -1.39
CA ALA A 68 -6.81 -7.55 -0.34
C ALA A 68 -7.86 -6.48 -0.03
N GLY A 69 -8.05 -6.16 1.25
CA GLY A 69 -8.96 -5.13 1.74
C GLY A 69 -8.26 -4.06 2.58
N MET A 70 -9.04 -3.09 3.01
CA MET A 70 -8.55 -2.03 3.91
C MET A 70 -8.03 -2.61 5.24
N ASN A 71 -8.53 -3.77 5.67
CA ASN A 71 -8.04 -4.49 6.85
C ASN A 71 -6.61 -5.00 6.68
N ASP A 72 -6.18 -5.31 5.45
CA ASP A 72 -4.81 -5.76 5.14
C ASP A 72 -3.87 -4.56 4.96
N PHE A 73 -4.39 -3.44 4.43
CA PHE A 73 -3.64 -2.22 4.21
C PHE A 73 -4.49 -0.96 4.38
N MET A 74 -4.48 -0.41 5.58
CA MET A 74 -5.36 0.68 6.01
C MET A 74 -5.01 2.06 5.43
N ARG A 75 -3.78 2.31 5.02
CA ARG A 75 -3.31 3.65 4.67
C ARG A 75 -4.12 4.39 3.59
N PRO A 76 -4.56 3.76 2.49
CA PRO A 76 -5.43 4.43 1.53
C PRO A 76 -6.75 4.89 2.13
N ALA A 77 -7.38 4.04 2.95
CA ALA A 77 -8.65 4.35 3.60
C ALA A 77 -8.52 5.43 4.69
N LEU A 78 -7.45 5.37 5.50
CA LEU A 78 -7.27 6.23 6.67
C LEU A 78 -6.72 7.61 6.32
N TYR A 79 -5.79 7.67 5.34
CA TYR A 79 -5.04 8.89 5.03
C TYR A 79 -5.22 9.39 3.61
N ASP A 80 -6.09 8.74 2.81
CA ASP A 80 -6.17 8.97 1.35
C ASP A 80 -4.78 8.86 0.68
N ALA A 81 -3.95 7.96 1.21
CA ALA A 81 -2.57 7.80 0.78
C ALA A 81 -2.50 7.07 -0.55
N PHE A 82 -1.84 7.71 -1.52
CA PHE A 82 -1.60 7.07 -2.81
C PHE A 82 -0.47 6.05 -2.70
N HIS A 83 -0.75 4.83 -3.13
CA HIS A 83 0.21 3.76 -3.32
C HIS A 83 0.11 3.24 -4.75
N LYS A 84 1.22 3.24 -5.47
CA LYS A 84 1.23 2.76 -6.86
C LYS A 84 0.90 1.27 -6.88
N ILE A 85 -0.04 0.89 -7.75
CA ILE A 85 -0.37 -0.51 -8.02
C ILE A 85 0.27 -0.88 -9.34
N ILE A 86 1.06 -1.93 -9.35
CA ILE A 86 1.73 -2.45 -10.54
C ILE A 86 1.22 -3.85 -10.87
N PRO A 87 1.02 -4.18 -12.14
CA PRO A 87 0.69 -5.55 -12.54
C PRO A 87 1.90 -6.45 -12.38
N ILE A 88 1.70 -7.68 -11.92
CA ILE A 88 2.75 -8.69 -11.86
C ILE A 88 2.86 -9.39 -13.22
N THR A 89 1.74 -9.71 -13.83
CA THR A 89 1.68 -10.26 -15.18
C THR A 89 1.69 -9.14 -16.21
N LYS A 90 2.60 -9.18 -17.17
CA LYS A 90 2.67 -8.20 -18.27
C LYS A 90 1.59 -8.49 -19.30
N ASN A 91 0.88 -7.44 -19.72
CA ASN A 91 -0.06 -7.49 -20.83
C ASN A 91 0.14 -6.23 -21.69
N SER A 92 0.29 -6.39 -22.99
CA SER A 92 0.45 -5.27 -23.93
C SER A 92 -0.84 -4.48 -24.17
N SER A 93 -1.99 -5.13 -24.00
CA SER A 93 -3.29 -4.50 -24.14
C SER A 93 -3.58 -3.57 -22.95
N LYS A 94 -4.40 -2.53 -23.18
CA LYS A 94 -4.82 -1.56 -22.17
C LYS A 94 -6.30 -1.68 -21.88
N MET A 95 -6.70 -1.30 -20.66
CA MET A 95 -8.11 -1.10 -20.33
C MET A 95 -8.69 0.06 -21.17
N LYS A 96 -9.88 -0.13 -21.69
CA LYS A 96 -10.58 0.87 -22.52
C LYS A 96 -11.11 2.06 -21.72
N SER A 97 -11.38 1.86 -20.44
CA SER A 97 -11.89 2.88 -19.52
C SER A 97 -11.02 3.00 -18.28
N ALA A 98 -11.23 4.06 -17.51
CA ALA A 98 -10.64 4.20 -16.19
C ALA A 98 -11.02 3.00 -15.31
N ILE A 99 -10.12 2.64 -14.38
CA ILE A 99 -10.35 1.57 -13.41
C ILE A 99 -10.15 2.10 -11.99
N GLU A 100 -10.89 1.51 -11.06
CA GLU A 100 -10.69 1.71 -9.63
C GLU A 100 -10.41 0.37 -8.97
N PHE A 101 -9.31 0.28 -8.24
CA PHE A 101 -9.01 -0.87 -7.41
C PHE A 101 -9.74 -0.77 -6.08
N VAL A 102 -10.53 -1.78 -5.76
CA VAL A 102 -11.34 -1.86 -4.53
C VAL A 102 -11.10 -3.19 -3.84
N GLY A 103 -11.26 -3.19 -2.52
CA GLY A 103 -11.20 -4.42 -1.73
C GLY A 103 -12.58 -5.06 -1.53
N PRO A 104 -12.63 -6.20 -0.81
CA PRO A 104 -13.85 -6.99 -0.64
C PRO A 104 -14.68 -6.56 0.59
N ILE A 105 -14.27 -5.53 1.32
CA ILE A 105 -14.97 -5.09 2.53
C ILE A 105 -16.10 -4.15 2.15
N CYS A 106 -17.26 -4.29 2.80
CA CYS A 106 -18.46 -3.47 2.59
C CYS A 106 -18.31 -2.05 3.17
N GLU A 107 -17.21 -1.38 2.82
CA GLU A 107 -16.89 -0.02 3.22
C GLU A 107 -16.56 0.82 2.00
N SER A 108 -17.12 2.01 1.89
CA SER A 108 -16.86 2.93 0.78
C SER A 108 -15.41 3.38 0.68
N THR A 109 -14.68 3.28 1.79
CA THR A 109 -13.25 3.58 1.91
C THR A 109 -12.35 2.40 1.55
N CYS A 110 -12.91 1.19 1.34
CA CYS A 110 -12.13 0.01 0.95
C CYS A 110 -11.71 0.08 -0.52
N LYS A 111 -10.91 1.08 -0.84
CA LYS A 111 -10.39 1.38 -2.18
C LYS A 111 -8.91 1.71 -2.12
N PHE A 112 -8.19 1.40 -3.20
CA PHE A 112 -6.74 1.57 -3.30
C PHE A 112 -6.31 2.62 -4.33
N GLY A 113 -7.20 3.08 -5.19
CA GLY A 113 -6.95 4.16 -6.12
C GLY A 113 -7.58 4.00 -7.48
N VAL A 114 -7.59 5.12 -8.23
CA VAL A 114 -8.17 5.23 -9.58
C VAL A 114 -7.05 5.43 -10.59
N TYR A 115 -7.12 4.70 -11.70
CA TYR A 115 -6.17 4.79 -12.82
C TYR A 115 -6.91 5.10 -14.11
N LYS A 116 -6.60 6.22 -14.75
CA LYS A 116 -7.14 6.60 -16.06
C LYS A 116 -6.62 5.71 -17.19
N LYS A 117 -5.39 5.21 -17.04
CA LYS A 117 -4.73 4.31 -17.99
C LYS A 117 -4.06 3.18 -17.23
N TYR A 118 -4.39 1.97 -17.57
CA TYR A 118 -3.78 0.77 -16.97
C TYR A 118 -3.72 -0.35 -18.00
N GLN A 119 -2.84 -1.33 -17.82
CA GLN A 119 -2.87 -2.52 -18.68
C GLN A 119 -4.15 -3.31 -18.46
N LYS A 120 -4.56 -4.09 -19.45
CA LYS A 120 -5.71 -4.99 -19.33
C LYS A 120 -5.41 -6.05 -18.28
N LEU A 121 -6.33 -6.19 -17.34
CA LEU A 121 -6.36 -7.26 -16.34
C LEU A 121 -7.51 -8.21 -16.64
N ILE A 122 -7.37 -9.43 -16.18
CA ILE A 122 -8.43 -10.45 -16.14
C ILE A 122 -8.53 -11.01 -14.71
N GLU A 123 -9.59 -11.72 -14.43
CA GLU A 123 -9.77 -12.45 -13.17
C GLU A 123 -8.62 -13.45 -12.97
N ASN A 124 -8.19 -13.59 -11.74
CA ASN A 124 -7.01 -14.34 -11.30
C ASN A 124 -5.64 -13.73 -11.62
N ASP A 125 -5.56 -12.60 -12.32
CA ASP A 125 -4.31 -11.85 -12.42
C ASP A 125 -3.84 -11.38 -11.04
N PHE A 126 -2.52 -11.15 -10.92
CA PHE A 126 -1.93 -10.60 -9.71
C PHE A 126 -1.44 -9.18 -9.93
N VAL A 127 -1.62 -8.37 -8.91
CA VAL A 127 -1.09 -7.00 -8.80
C VAL A 127 -0.29 -6.84 -7.51
N ALA A 128 0.62 -5.88 -7.48
CA ALA A 128 1.36 -5.52 -6.29
C ALA A 128 1.12 -4.05 -5.94
N ILE A 129 0.69 -3.79 -4.71
CA ILE A 129 0.61 -2.46 -4.13
C ILE A 129 1.97 -2.15 -3.54
N THR A 130 2.59 -1.03 -3.95
CA THR A 130 3.97 -0.69 -3.58
C THR A 130 4.03 0.15 -2.31
N ASN A 131 5.24 0.24 -1.72
CA ASN A 131 5.53 1.08 -0.56
C ASN A 131 4.70 0.73 0.69
N VAL A 132 4.48 -0.55 0.94
CA VAL A 132 3.69 -1.04 2.08
C VAL A 132 4.54 -1.49 3.27
N GLY A 133 5.88 -1.34 3.20
CA GLY A 133 6.79 -1.78 4.28
C GLY A 133 6.63 -1.03 5.60
N ALA A 134 6.04 0.17 5.57
CA ALA A 134 5.68 0.92 6.76
C ALA A 134 4.17 1.00 6.90
N TYR A 135 3.66 0.72 8.11
CA TYR A 135 2.23 0.80 8.45
C TYR A 135 1.31 -0.09 7.60
N GLY A 136 1.86 -1.08 6.92
CA GLY A 136 1.10 -2.14 6.28
C GLY A 136 0.67 -3.17 7.32
N SER A 137 1.60 -4.03 7.69
CA SER A 137 1.36 -5.10 8.66
C SER A 137 0.94 -4.58 10.05
N SER A 138 1.55 -3.50 10.54
CA SER A 138 1.28 -2.94 11.88
C SER A 138 -0.11 -2.31 12.04
N LEU A 139 -0.75 -1.87 10.96
CA LEU A 139 -2.12 -1.36 10.95
C LEU A 139 -3.13 -2.38 10.42
N SER A 140 -2.69 -3.58 10.08
CA SER A 140 -3.62 -4.65 9.65
C SER A 140 -4.47 -5.14 10.81
N SER A 141 -5.69 -5.56 10.52
CA SER A 141 -6.67 -5.95 11.52
C SER A 141 -7.53 -7.12 11.08
N ASN A 142 -8.27 -7.70 12.02
CA ASN A 142 -9.27 -8.73 11.75
C ASN A 142 -10.65 -8.15 11.43
N TYR A 143 -10.73 -6.92 10.97
CA TYR A 143 -12.00 -6.31 10.60
C TYR A 143 -12.78 -7.19 9.63
N ASN A 144 -14.09 -7.31 9.83
CA ASN A 144 -14.98 -8.26 9.14
C ASN A 144 -14.55 -9.73 9.29
N THR A 145 -13.96 -10.09 10.44
CA THR A 145 -13.48 -11.45 10.74
C THR A 145 -12.51 -11.99 9.68
N ARG A 146 -11.77 -11.10 9.02
CA ARG A 146 -10.77 -11.49 8.02
C ARG A 146 -9.47 -11.87 8.72
N PRO A 147 -8.88 -13.04 8.39
CA PRO A 147 -7.62 -13.44 8.98
C PRO A 147 -6.47 -12.57 8.47
N LEU A 148 -5.52 -12.25 9.34
CA LEU A 148 -4.28 -11.58 8.94
C LEU A 148 -3.54 -12.41 7.89
N ILE A 149 -3.08 -11.74 6.84
CA ILE A 149 -2.34 -12.36 5.73
C ILE A 149 -0.94 -12.79 6.15
N ALA A 150 -0.32 -13.68 5.37
CA ALA A 150 1.07 -14.07 5.57
C ALA A 150 1.99 -12.89 5.27
N GLU A 151 3.11 -12.83 5.99
CA GLU A 151 4.20 -11.87 5.76
C GLU A 151 5.50 -12.65 5.52
N ILE A 152 6.15 -12.35 4.39
CA ILE A 152 7.30 -13.09 3.89
C ILE A 152 8.46 -12.13 3.70
N LEU A 153 9.59 -12.43 4.31
CA LEU A 153 10.86 -11.77 4.05
C LEU A 153 11.55 -12.44 2.87
N ILE A 154 11.91 -11.65 1.86
CA ILE A 154 12.70 -12.10 0.72
C ILE A 154 14.10 -11.46 0.82
N ASN A 155 15.13 -12.29 0.79
CA ASN A 155 16.52 -11.85 0.73
C ASN A 155 17.24 -12.62 -0.38
N LYS A 156 17.52 -11.93 -1.49
CA LYS A 156 18.04 -12.53 -2.73
C LYS A 156 17.12 -13.67 -3.19
N ASN A 157 17.62 -14.90 -3.22
CA ASN A 157 16.89 -16.09 -3.66
C ASN A 157 16.29 -16.92 -2.50
N LYS A 158 16.34 -16.39 -1.28
CA LYS A 158 15.79 -17.07 -0.10
C LYS A 158 14.57 -16.33 0.42
N PHE A 159 13.60 -17.06 0.96
CA PHE A 159 12.45 -16.49 1.63
C PHE A 159 12.25 -17.12 3.01
N LYS A 160 11.65 -16.34 3.90
CA LYS A 160 11.30 -16.78 5.25
C LYS A 160 9.95 -16.17 5.65
N TYR A 161 9.08 -16.96 6.27
CA TYR A 161 7.88 -16.42 6.88
C TYR A 161 8.26 -15.59 8.12
N ILE A 162 7.89 -14.32 8.12
CA ILE A 162 7.89 -13.46 9.31
C ILE A 162 6.62 -13.77 10.11
N ARG A 163 5.48 -13.86 9.39
CA ARG A 163 4.19 -14.26 9.95
C ARG A 163 3.51 -15.23 9.00
N LYS A 164 3.04 -16.35 9.50
CA LYS A 164 2.14 -17.26 8.76
C LYS A 164 0.75 -16.62 8.68
N LYS A 165 -0.01 -16.97 7.65
CA LYS A 165 -1.42 -16.59 7.55
C LYS A 165 -2.17 -17.06 8.81
N GLN A 166 -2.97 -16.19 9.39
CA GLN A 166 -3.80 -16.51 10.54
C GLN A 166 -4.84 -17.57 10.16
N ASN A 167 -5.06 -18.52 11.05
CA ASN A 167 -6.07 -19.56 10.86
C ASN A 167 -7.44 -19.00 11.23
N LEU A 168 -8.40 -19.04 10.29
CA LEU A 168 -9.76 -18.53 10.48
C LEU A 168 -10.49 -19.25 11.63
N GLN A 169 -10.35 -20.57 11.73
CA GLN A 169 -11.02 -21.35 12.79
C GLN A 169 -10.53 -20.93 14.18
N LYS A 170 -9.23 -20.67 14.33
CA LYS A 170 -8.68 -20.15 15.59
C LYS A 170 -9.14 -18.73 15.90
N LEU A 171 -9.31 -17.91 14.87
CA LEU A 171 -9.82 -16.55 15.03
C LEU A 171 -11.28 -16.52 15.52
N ILE A 172 -12.11 -17.44 14.99
CA ILE A 172 -13.54 -17.51 15.38
C ILE A 172 -13.70 -18.04 16.81
N ASN A 173 -12.80 -18.93 17.25
CA ASN A 173 -12.86 -19.58 18.55
C ASN A 173 -12.09 -18.81 19.65
N SER A 174 -11.47 -17.67 19.33
CA SER A 174 -10.77 -16.78 20.28
C SER A 174 -11.71 -15.68 20.78
#